data_f14e483e6cc2b5609ee83eaed4956c95
#
_entry.id   f14e483e6cc2b5609ee83eaed4956c95
#
_cell.length_a   1.000
_cell.length_b   1.000
_cell.length_c   1.000
_cell.angle_alpha   90.00
_cell.angle_beta   90.00
_cell.angle_gamma   90.00
#
_symmetry.space_group_name_H-M   'P 1'
#
loop_
_entity.id
_entity.type
_entity.pdbx_description
1 polymer ?
#
loop_
_entity_poly.entity_id
_entity_poly.type
_entity_poly.pdbx_seq_one_letter_code
_entity_poly.pdbx_strand_id
1 'polypeptide(L)'
;MKKMMGVFAAVAFVAGTFGAPVMAADERELVEVEAPAYPRSAERREIEGHVVVRYNVTPDGTVDGVEVVEAAPAGIFERSVMRALESWRYAAAAETTEGVERRFDFNFGG
;
A
#
# COMPACT_ATOMS: atom_id res chain seq x y z
N MET A 1 11.74 6.61 30.78
CA MET A 1 11.58 6.63 30.48
C MET A 1 11.48 6.96 30.10
N LYS A 2 11.24 6.69 29.74
CA LYS A 2 10.97 6.82 29.20
C LYS A 2 10.68 6.89 28.59
N LYS A 3 10.40 6.61 28.35
CA LYS A 3 9.99 6.59 27.69
C LYS A 3 9.58 6.39 27.28
N MET A 4 9.40 6.11 27.35
CA MET A 4 8.94 5.82 26.84
C MET A 4 8.39 5.68 26.68
N MET A 5 8.28 5.61 26.81
CA MET A 5 7.71 5.31 26.56
C MET A 5 7.12 5.29 26.28
N GLY A 6 7.04 5.16 26.16
CA GLY A 6 6.43 4.77 25.70
C GLY A 6 5.76 4.80 25.36
N VAL A 7 5.52 4.79 25.44
CA VAL A 7 4.85 4.58 25.04
C VAL A 7 4.23 4.55 24.77
N PHE A 8 3.95 4.28 24.73
CA PHE A 8 3.34 4.06 24.42
C PHE A 8 2.72 3.76 24.32
N ALA A 9 2.84 3.64 24.57
CA ALA A 9 2.21 3.14 24.48
C ALA A 9 1.58 3.13 24.36
N ALA A 10 1.33 2.99 24.31
CA ALA A 10 0.67 2.62 24.12
C ALA A 10 0.07 2.70 23.84
N VAL A 11 -0.23 2.58 23.74
CA VAL A 11 -0.84 2.35 23.42
C VAL A 11 -1.49 2.31 23.19
N ALA A 12 -1.71 2.02 23.05
CA ALA A 12 -2.33 1.71 22.86
C ALA A 12 -2.94 1.80 22.57
N PHE A 13 -3.44 1.62 22.33
CA PHE A 13 -4.09 1.36 22.02
C PHE A 13 -4.84 1.15 21.87
N VAL A 14 -5.14 0.80 21.78
CA VAL A 14 -5.82 0.46 21.69
C VAL A 14 -6.40 0.08 21.47
N ALA A 15 -6.86 -0.15 21.44
CA ALA A 15 -7.40 -0.62 21.32
C ALA A 15 -7.61 -1.32 20.67
N GLY A 16 -7.47 -1.60 20.47
CA GLY A 16 -7.56 -2.39 19.90
C GLY A 16 -7.83 -2.77 18.97
N THR A 17 -7.94 -2.83 18.58
CA THR A 17 -8.40 -3.08 17.87
C THR A 17 -8.12 -3.61 16.85
N PHE A 18 -8.26 -3.99 16.23
CA PHE A 18 -8.19 -4.49 15.20
C PHE A 18 -7.33 -4.00 14.33
N GLY A 19 -6.84 -3.97 13.44
CA GLY A 19 -5.95 -3.41 12.58
C GLY A 19 -4.55 -3.75 12.88
N ALA A 20 -4.31 -4.42 13.92
CA ALA A 20 -2.97 -4.70 14.34
C ALA A 20 -2.12 -5.32 13.24
N PRO A 21 -2.61 -6.29 12.48
CA PRO A 21 -1.78 -6.88 11.43
C PRO A 21 -1.39 -5.88 10.37
N VAL A 22 -2.31 -4.98 10.06
CA VAL A 22 -2.02 -3.98 9.05
C VAL A 22 -0.96 -3.02 9.55
N MET A 23 -1.01 -2.70 10.82
CA MET A 23 -0.05 -1.77 11.36
C MET A 23 1.35 -2.32 11.36
N ALA A 24 1.48 -3.61 11.62
CA ALA A 24 2.79 -4.24 11.58
C ALA A 24 3.40 -4.13 10.19
N ALA A 25 2.57 -4.27 9.16
CA ALA A 25 3.07 -4.16 7.80
C ALA A 25 3.57 -2.76 7.49
N ASP A 26 2.96 -1.76 8.13
CA ASP A 26 3.33 -0.38 7.87
C ASP A 26 4.63 0.03 8.53
N GLU A 27 5.22 -0.85 9.31
CA GLU A 27 6.46 -0.51 9.98
C GLU A 27 7.64 -0.42 9.04
N ARG A 28 7.56 -1.02 7.86
CA ARG A 28 8.66 -0.92 6.92
C ARG A 28 8.57 0.40 6.18
N GLU A 29 9.67 1.10 6.15
CA GLU A 29 9.73 2.40 5.53
C GLU A 29 9.68 2.28 4.02
N LEU A 30 8.88 3.11 3.38
CA LEU A 30 8.78 3.17 1.93
C LEU A 30 9.84 4.15 1.43
N VAL A 31 10.83 3.62 0.73
CA VAL A 31 11.99 4.41 0.31
C VAL A 31 11.78 5.05 -1.04
N GLU A 32 11.25 4.29 -1.99
CA GLU A 32 10.95 4.82 -3.32
C GLU A 32 9.51 4.48 -3.64
N VAL A 33 8.79 5.46 -4.14
CA VAL A 33 7.40 5.28 -4.47
C VAL A 33 7.10 6.04 -5.75
N GLU A 34 6.31 5.41 -6.60
CA GLU A 34 5.89 6.02 -7.85
C GLU A 34 4.37 5.96 -7.91
N ALA A 35 3.74 7.11 -8.15
CA ALA A 35 2.30 7.13 -8.27
C ALA A 35 1.88 6.42 -9.56
N PRO A 36 0.78 5.65 -9.50
CA PRO A 36 0.28 5.02 -10.72
C PRO A 36 -0.15 6.09 -11.74
N ALA A 37 0.15 5.84 -13.00
CA ALA A 37 -0.26 6.75 -14.06
C ALA A 37 -1.77 6.61 -14.29
N TYR A 38 -2.42 7.74 -14.57
CA TYR A 38 -3.82 7.71 -14.93
C TYR A 38 -3.92 7.18 -16.36
N PRO A 39 -4.67 6.10 -16.62
CA PRO A 39 -4.76 5.57 -17.98
C PRO A 39 -5.38 6.61 -18.90
N ARG A 40 -4.79 6.75 -20.07
CA ARG A 40 -5.23 7.80 -21.00
C ARG A 40 -6.68 7.65 -21.41
N SER A 41 -7.11 6.42 -21.69
CA SER A 41 -8.49 6.22 -22.08
C SER A 41 -9.45 6.58 -20.95
N ALA A 42 -9.08 6.27 -19.72
CA ALA A 42 -9.92 6.63 -18.59
C ALA A 42 -9.93 8.13 -18.39
N GLU A 43 -8.80 8.78 -18.63
CA GLU A 43 -8.72 10.22 -18.49
C GLU A 43 -9.62 10.92 -19.50
N ARG A 44 -9.55 10.48 -20.77
CA ARG A 44 -10.38 11.06 -21.80
C ARG A 44 -11.87 10.85 -21.56
N ARG A 45 -12.21 9.74 -20.95
CA ARG A 45 -13.62 9.41 -20.68
C ARG A 45 -14.04 9.81 -19.28
N GLU A 46 -13.14 10.43 -18.55
CA GLU A 46 -13.42 10.94 -17.21
C GLU A 46 -13.91 9.83 -16.26
N ILE A 47 -13.26 8.69 -16.34
CA ILE A 47 -13.60 7.57 -15.48
C ILE A 47 -12.76 7.66 -14.21
N GLU A 48 -13.43 7.59 -13.08
CA GLU A 48 -12.77 7.58 -11.77
C GLU A 48 -13.01 6.24 -11.10
N GLY A 49 -12.15 5.91 -10.14
CA GLY A 49 -12.32 4.66 -9.44
C GLY A 49 -11.22 4.42 -8.45
N HIS A 50 -11.10 3.16 -8.06
CA HIS A 50 -10.07 2.80 -7.08
C HIS A 50 -9.65 1.35 -7.28
N VAL A 51 -8.48 1.02 -6.72
CA VAL A 51 -7.94 -0.33 -6.73
C VAL A 51 -7.35 -0.59 -5.34
N VAL A 52 -7.67 -1.75 -4.78
CA VAL A 52 -7.08 -2.21 -3.54
C VAL A 52 -6.26 -3.44 -3.84
N VAL A 53 -5.01 -3.45 -3.43
CA VAL A 53 -4.10 -4.57 -3.68
C VAL A 53 -3.52 -5.07 -2.37
N ARG A 54 -3.08 -6.31 -2.40
CA ARG A 54 -2.36 -6.92 -1.30
C ARG A 54 -1.08 -7.52 -1.86
N TYR A 55 0.02 -7.34 -1.17
CA TYR A 55 1.29 -7.84 -1.67
C TYR A 55 2.23 -8.12 -0.51
N ASN A 56 3.37 -8.71 -0.85
CA ASN A 56 4.43 -8.95 0.11
C ASN A 56 5.60 -8.06 -0.22
N VAL A 57 6.41 -7.77 0.79
CA VAL A 57 7.65 -7.01 0.60
C VAL A 57 8.80 -7.94 0.94
N THR A 58 9.67 -8.17 -0.03
CA THR A 58 10.80 -9.08 0.15
C THR A 58 11.83 -8.47 1.11
N PRO A 59 12.78 -9.28 1.59
CA PRO A 59 13.84 -8.70 2.42
C PRO A 59 14.60 -7.58 1.72
N ASP A 60 14.74 -7.66 0.39
CA ASP A 60 15.38 -6.60 -0.37
C ASP A 60 14.59 -5.31 -0.39
N GLY A 61 13.30 -5.38 -0.10
CA GLY A 61 12.43 -4.21 -0.17
C GLY A 61 11.62 -4.11 -1.44
N THR A 62 11.64 -5.13 -2.29
CA THR A 62 10.82 -5.09 -3.50
C THR A 62 9.44 -5.66 -3.22
N VAL A 63 8.47 -5.23 -4.04
CA VAL A 63 7.09 -5.69 -3.94
C VAL A 63 6.97 -7.00 -4.71
N ASP A 64 6.28 -7.97 -4.12
CA ASP A 64 6.16 -9.31 -4.68
C ASP A 64 4.76 -9.86 -4.41
N GLY A 65 4.30 -10.74 -5.30
CA GLY A 65 3.03 -11.42 -5.08
C GLY A 65 1.84 -10.50 -5.02
N VAL A 66 1.75 -9.55 -5.92
CA VAL A 66 0.67 -8.58 -5.93
C VAL A 66 -0.64 -9.26 -6.30
N GLU A 67 -1.66 -9.01 -5.49
CA GLU A 67 -2.99 -9.54 -5.71
C GLU A 67 -3.97 -8.39 -5.67
N VAL A 68 -4.84 -8.29 -6.69
CA VAL A 68 -5.89 -7.27 -6.69
C VAL A 68 -7.04 -7.78 -5.85
N VAL A 69 -7.32 -7.08 -4.77
CA VAL A 69 -8.39 -7.47 -3.84
C VAL A 69 -9.71 -6.87 -4.29
N GLU A 70 -9.66 -5.65 -4.80
CA GLU A 70 -10.86 -4.94 -5.20
C GLU A 70 -10.50 -3.94 -6.27
N ALA A 71 -11.36 -3.79 -7.26
CA ALA A 71 -11.17 -2.79 -8.31
C ALA A 71 -12.53 -2.34 -8.80
N ALA A 72 -12.72 -1.03 -8.89
CA ALA A 72 -13.97 -0.46 -9.36
C ALA A 72 -13.67 0.81 -10.14
N PRO A 73 -14.00 0.84 -11.43
CA PRO A 73 -14.51 -0.27 -12.23
C PRO A 73 -13.38 -1.25 -12.57
N ALA A 74 -13.74 -2.51 -12.70
CA ALA A 74 -12.75 -3.54 -12.99
C ALA A 74 -12.20 -3.37 -14.39
N GLY A 75 -10.92 -3.68 -14.55
CA GLY A 75 -10.30 -3.71 -15.87
C GLY A 75 -9.78 -2.37 -16.34
N ILE A 76 -9.85 -1.33 -15.54
CA ILE A 76 -9.44 0.01 -15.96
C ILE A 76 -8.08 0.39 -15.36
N PHE A 77 -7.95 0.31 -14.06
CA PHE A 77 -6.79 0.89 -13.36
C PHE A 77 -5.78 -0.12 -12.88
N GLU A 78 -6.10 -1.41 -12.91
CA GLU A 78 -5.24 -2.43 -12.31
C GLU A 78 -3.85 -2.43 -12.91
N ARG A 79 -3.75 -2.32 -14.22
CA ARG A 79 -2.45 -2.37 -14.88
C ARG A 79 -1.55 -1.22 -14.46
N SER A 80 -2.13 -0.04 -14.32
CA SER A 80 -1.36 1.12 -13.87
C SER A 80 -0.81 0.91 -12.49
N VAL A 81 -1.62 0.35 -11.59
CA VAL A 81 -1.18 0.08 -10.23
C VAL A 81 -0.07 -0.96 -10.22
N MET A 82 -0.27 -2.04 -10.97
CA MET A 82 0.74 -3.10 -11.02
C MET A 82 2.07 -2.57 -11.54
N ARG A 83 2.02 -1.74 -12.57
CA ARG A 83 3.23 -1.18 -13.14
C ARG A 83 3.95 -0.27 -12.15
N ALA A 84 3.20 0.55 -11.43
CA ALA A 84 3.79 1.45 -10.45
C ALA A 84 4.49 0.68 -9.35
N LEU A 85 3.84 -0.39 -8.88
CA LEU A 85 4.40 -1.17 -7.79
C LEU A 85 5.72 -1.84 -8.15
N GLU A 86 5.99 -2.04 -9.43
CA GLU A 86 7.25 -2.63 -9.85
C GLU A 86 8.45 -1.77 -9.48
N SER A 87 8.25 -0.47 -9.35
CA SER A 87 9.37 0.41 -8.99
C SER A 87 9.35 0.81 -7.53
N TRP A 88 8.37 0.37 -6.77
CA TRP A 88 8.34 0.69 -5.34
C TRP A 88 9.46 -0.04 -4.62
N ARG A 89 10.06 0.63 -3.66
CA ARG A 89 11.12 0.04 -2.84
C ARG A 89 10.90 0.40 -1.39
N TYR A 90 10.94 -0.60 -0.55
CA TYR A 90 10.89 -0.46 0.89
C TYR A 90 12.30 -0.62 1.46
N ALA A 91 12.48 -0.19 2.69
CA ALA A 91 13.75 -0.43 3.38
C ALA A 91 13.96 -1.93 3.51
N ALA A 92 15.22 -2.34 3.43
CA ALA A 92 15.55 -3.75 3.57
C ALA A 92 15.25 -4.22 4.98
N ALA A 93 14.95 -5.50 5.11
CA ALA A 93 14.68 -6.10 6.40
C ALA A 93 15.12 -7.54 6.37
N ALA A 94 15.19 -8.16 7.54
CA ALA A 94 15.65 -9.53 7.64
C ALA A 94 14.65 -10.51 7.07
N GLU A 95 13.37 -10.18 7.11
CA GLU A 95 12.33 -11.10 6.72
C GLU A 95 11.34 -10.45 5.77
N THR A 96 10.62 -11.28 5.04
CA THR A 96 9.55 -10.81 4.19
C THR A 96 8.41 -10.26 5.04
N THR A 97 7.87 -9.12 4.62
CA THR A 97 6.65 -8.59 5.22
C THR A 97 5.48 -9.01 4.35
N GLU A 98 4.54 -9.73 4.92
CA GLU A 98 3.45 -10.29 4.15
C GLU A 98 2.16 -9.53 4.39
N GLY A 99 1.28 -9.57 3.39
CA GLY A 99 -0.07 -9.06 3.57
C GLY A 99 -0.19 -7.57 3.66
N VAL A 100 0.68 -6.83 2.99
CA VAL A 100 0.55 -5.38 2.94
C VAL A 100 -0.61 -5.03 2.03
N GLU A 101 -1.52 -4.21 2.51
CA GLU A 101 -2.70 -3.85 1.73
C GLU A 101 -2.66 -2.36 1.44
N ARG A 102 -2.93 -2.00 0.19
CA ARG A 102 -2.89 -0.60 -0.24
C ARG A 102 -4.08 -0.29 -1.10
N ARG A 103 -4.61 0.92 -0.92
CA ARG A 103 -5.70 1.42 -1.75
C ARG A 103 -5.18 2.58 -2.59
N PHE A 104 -5.53 2.56 -3.88
CA PHE A 104 -5.19 3.62 -4.82
C PHE A 104 -6.47 4.21 -5.35
N ASP A 105 -6.63 5.51 -5.19
CA ASP A 105 -7.80 6.21 -5.70
C ASP A 105 -7.42 7.00 -6.94
N PHE A 106 -8.25 6.89 -7.95
CA PHE A 106 -8.06 7.62 -9.21
C PHE A 106 -9.22 8.58 -9.37
N ASN A 107 -8.93 9.85 -9.27
CA ASN A 107 -9.98 10.85 -9.42
C ASN A 107 -9.37 12.12 -9.97
N PHE A 108 -10.25 12.98 -10.48
CA PHE A 108 -9.84 14.28 -10.98
C PHE A 108 -10.11 15.29 -9.87
N GLY A 109 -9.32 16.28 -9.82
CA GLY A 109 -9.53 17.31 -8.83
C GLY A 109 -8.97 16.98 -7.48
N GLY A 110 -8.34 15.84 -7.38
CA GLY A 110 -7.88 15.44 -6.15
C GLY A 110 -6.72 15.55 -5.50
#